data_e119189430847052a1e5a8b57f5d007f
#
_entry.id   e119189430847052a1e5a8b57f5d007f
#
_cell.length_a   1.000
_cell.length_b   1.000
_cell.length_c   1.000
_cell.angle_alpha   90.00
_cell.angle_beta   90.00
_cell.angle_gamma   90.00
#
_symmetry.space_group_name_H-M   'P 1'
#
loop_
_entity.id
_entity.type
_entity.pdbx_description
1 polymer ?
#
loop_
_entity_poly.entity_id
_entity_poly.type
_entity_poly.pdbx_seq_one_letter_code
_entity_poly.pdbx_strand_id
1 'polypeptide(L)'
;MIFDQQIIQGDRPENKQCIIYFSCDPQYWAEYGQYLARSTLYYNGKQSHVHVHMIYEEGQEHSMKHLIKNASITYTFERHPKDFYDQFQLNKEHPVFARGPEICGTKNDYDLKRKIYLSSARFMLMNKLFDHYQHVLQIDADGICRNTFAIHDFKRITRQPCAMRKPKDPSVYIASCISPGIGSAGSEFKTELANKMIDAFKKPIYWFIDQHVL
;
A
#
# COMPACT_ATOMS: atom_id res chain seq x y z
N MET A 1 13.79 13.82 -10.04
CA MET A 1 13.64 13.11 -8.75
C MET A 1 13.00 11.75 -9.05
N ILE A 2 13.44 10.66 -8.44
CA ILE A 2 13.09 9.27 -8.83
C ILE A 2 11.59 9.02 -8.77
N PHE A 3 10.89 9.59 -7.80
CA PHE A 3 9.43 9.42 -7.63
C PHE A 3 8.58 10.14 -8.67
N ASP A 4 9.14 11.12 -9.39
CA ASP A 4 8.42 11.85 -10.44
C ASP A 4 8.45 11.12 -11.78
N GLN A 5 9.37 10.16 -11.94
CA GLN A 5 9.57 9.39 -13.16
C GLN A 5 8.92 8.00 -13.14
N GLN A 6 8.23 7.64 -12.05
CA GLN A 6 7.57 6.35 -11.94
C GLN A 6 6.45 6.21 -12.98
N ILE A 7 6.65 5.30 -13.91
CA ILE A 7 5.63 4.96 -14.89
C ILE A 7 4.70 3.95 -14.26
N ILE A 8 3.50 4.40 -13.91
CA ILE A 8 2.42 3.53 -13.44
C ILE A 8 1.57 3.13 -14.64
N GLN A 9 1.55 1.84 -14.95
CA GLN A 9 0.74 1.27 -16.03
C GLN A 9 -0.46 0.49 -15.45
N GLY A 10 -1.48 0.26 -16.29
CA GLY A 10 -2.63 -0.55 -15.91
C GLY A 10 -3.90 0.25 -15.64
N ASP A 11 -4.93 -0.47 -15.20
CA ASP A 11 -6.28 0.07 -15.04
C ASP A 11 -6.48 0.61 -13.62
N ARG A 12 -7.07 1.80 -13.54
CA ARG A 12 -7.50 2.40 -12.27
C ARG A 12 -8.96 2.07 -12.00
N PRO A 13 -9.37 1.97 -10.72
CA PRO A 13 -10.77 1.76 -10.40
C PRO A 13 -11.61 3.00 -10.72
N GLU A 14 -12.90 2.78 -10.99
CA GLU A 14 -13.85 3.87 -11.26
C GLU A 14 -14.16 4.72 -10.02
N ASN A 15 -14.51 6.00 -10.23
CA ASN A 15 -14.70 7.00 -9.17
C ASN A 15 -15.80 6.70 -8.13
N LYS A 16 -16.76 5.83 -8.44
CA LYS A 16 -17.92 5.56 -7.58
C LYS A 16 -17.80 4.32 -6.70
N GLN A 17 -16.67 3.62 -6.79
CA GLN A 17 -16.48 2.33 -6.12
C GLN A 17 -15.96 2.49 -4.69
N CYS A 18 -16.34 1.55 -3.82
CA CYS A 18 -15.67 1.32 -2.55
C CYS A 18 -14.50 0.38 -2.80
N ILE A 19 -13.29 0.85 -2.55
CA ILE A 19 -12.06 0.20 -2.99
C ILE A 19 -11.31 -0.35 -1.78
N ILE A 20 -10.97 -1.63 -1.82
CA ILE A 20 -9.97 -2.23 -0.95
C ILE A 20 -8.63 -2.17 -1.70
N TYR A 21 -7.69 -1.43 -1.15
CA TYR A 21 -6.40 -1.15 -1.77
C TYR A 21 -5.25 -1.75 -0.98
N PHE A 22 -4.31 -2.35 -1.69
CA PHE A 22 -3.01 -2.75 -1.16
C PHE A 22 -1.94 -2.76 -2.25
N SER A 23 -0.67 -2.71 -1.84
CA SER A 23 0.47 -2.90 -2.72
C SER A 23 1.27 -4.12 -2.30
N CYS A 24 1.87 -4.81 -3.26
CA CYS A 24 2.74 -5.95 -3.01
C CYS A 24 3.64 -6.22 -4.22
N ASP A 25 4.66 -7.05 -4.03
CA ASP A 25 5.41 -7.64 -5.11
C ASP A 25 4.78 -8.98 -5.59
N PRO A 26 5.23 -9.56 -6.69
CA PRO A 26 4.70 -10.82 -7.21
C PRO A 26 4.83 -12.01 -6.26
N GLN A 27 5.89 -12.05 -5.44
CA GLN A 27 6.08 -13.11 -4.45
C GLN A 27 5.06 -12.97 -3.33
N TYR A 28 4.93 -11.78 -2.76
CA TYR A 28 3.97 -11.51 -1.69
C TYR A 28 2.51 -11.65 -2.17
N TRP A 29 2.25 -11.33 -3.45
CA TRP A 29 0.98 -11.65 -4.09
C TRP A 29 0.68 -13.15 -4.08
N ALA A 30 1.64 -13.98 -4.48
CA ALA A 30 1.47 -15.43 -4.54
C ALA A 30 1.28 -16.05 -3.15
N GLU A 31 1.95 -15.51 -2.13
CA GLU A 31 1.91 -16.02 -0.76
C GLU A 31 0.69 -15.51 0.03
N TYR A 32 0.29 -14.25 -0.17
CA TYR A 32 -0.73 -13.59 0.67
C TYR A 32 -1.77 -12.80 -0.12
N GLY A 33 -1.37 -11.86 -0.98
CA GLY A 33 -2.26 -10.87 -1.59
C GLY A 33 -3.43 -11.48 -2.36
N GLN A 34 -3.21 -12.61 -3.04
CA GLN A 34 -4.28 -13.31 -3.74
C GLN A 34 -5.39 -13.83 -2.81
N TYR A 35 -5.07 -14.20 -1.57
CA TYR A 35 -6.07 -14.67 -0.60
C TYR A 35 -6.88 -13.51 -0.05
N LEU A 36 -6.26 -12.35 0.19
CA LEU A 36 -6.97 -11.13 0.52
C LEU A 36 -7.93 -10.75 -0.62
N ALA A 37 -7.47 -10.72 -1.86
CA ALA A 37 -8.30 -10.40 -3.01
C ALA A 37 -9.47 -11.38 -3.16
N ARG A 38 -9.21 -12.70 -3.13
CA ARG A 38 -10.24 -13.74 -3.22
C ARG A 38 -11.27 -13.67 -2.09
N SER A 39 -10.82 -13.49 -0.86
CA SER A 39 -11.74 -13.39 0.30
C SER A 39 -12.58 -12.11 0.23
N THR A 40 -12.00 -10.99 -0.22
CA THR A 40 -12.75 -9.76 -0.44
C THR A 40 -13.80 -9.93 -1.53
N LEU A 41 -13.43 -10.50 -2.67
CA LEU A 41 -14.38 -10.77 -3.76
C LEU A 41 -15.48 -11.75 -3.34
N TYR A 42 -15.15 -12.76 -2.57
CA TYR A 42 -16.13 -13.76 -2.08
C TYR A 42 -17.19 -13.11 -1.19
N TYR A 43 -16.77 -12.34 -0.18
CA TYR A 43 -17.68 -11.75 0.79
C TYR A 43 -18.30 -10.43 0.33
N ASN A 44 -17.58 -9.63 -0.48
CA ASN A 44 -17.92 -8.22 -0.75
C ASN A 44 -17.86 -7.83 -2.23
N GLY A 45 -17.66 -8.77 -3.17
CA GLY A 45 -17.45 -8.46 -4.58
C GLY A 45 -18.60 -7.74 -5.29
N LYS A 46 -19.81 -7.71 -4.69
CA LYS A 46 -20.94 -6.91 -5.18
C LYS A 46 -20.93 -5.47 -4.68
N GLN A 47 -20.19 -5.16 -3.63
CA GLN A 47 -20.22 -3.89 -2.91
C GLN A 47 -18.90 -3.14 -2.97
N SER A 48 -17.80 -3.84 -3.24
CA SER A 48 -16.46 -3.29 -3.25
C SER A 48 -15.67 -3.75 -4.47
N HIS A 49 -14.68 -2.97 -4.78
CA HIS A 49 -13.66 -3.25 -5.79
C HIS A 49 -12.33 -3.49 -5.11
N VAL A 50 -11.52 -4.41 -5.61
CA VAL A 50 -10.14 -4.62 -5.15
C VAL A 50 -9.21 -3.94 -6.12
N HIS A 51 -8.32 -3.09 -5.62
CA HIS A 51 -7.24 -2.52 -6.40
C HIS A 51 -5.89 -2.96 -5.85
N VAL A 52 -5.07 -3.53 -6.72
CA VAL A 52 -3.72 -4.02 -6.36
C VAL A 52 -2.68 -3.21 -7.11
N HIS A 53 -1.79 -2.57 -6.37
CA HIS A 53 -0.60 -1.96 -6.96
C HIS A 53 0.56 -2.94 -6.89
N MET A 54 0.95 -3.46 -8.04
CA MET A 54 1.99 -4.48 -8.17
C MET A 54 3.34 -3.83 -8.46
N ILE A 55 4.31 -4.03 -7.58
CA ILE A 55 5.67 -3.52 -7.71
C ILE A 55 6.60 -4.67 -8.01
N TYR A 56 7.36 -4.59 -9.09
CA TYR A 56 8.24 -5.67 -9.50
C TYR A 56 9.54 -5.16 -10.12
N GLU A 57 10.57 -5.97 -10.05
CA GLU A 57 11.85 -5.69 -10.67
C GLU A 57 11.92 -6.27 -12.08
N GLU A 58 12.76 -5.68 -12.88
CA GLU A 58 13.06 -6.13 -14.24
C GLU A 58 13.44 -7.61 -14.27
N GLY A 59 12.75 -8.38 -15.12
CA GLY A 59 12.88 -9.84 -15.22
C GLY A 59 11.88 -10.64 -14.38
N GLN A 60 11.04 -9.99 -13.57
CA GLN A 60 9.98 -10.64 -12.77
C GLN A 60 8.61 -10.67 -13.47
N GLU A 61 8.50 -10.19 -14.72
CA GLU A 61 7.24 -10.07 -15.46
C GLU A 61 6.50 -11.42 -15.58
N HIS A 62 7.23 -12.52 -15.66
CA HIS A 62 6.66 -13.86 -15.74
C HIS A 62 5.87 -14.28 -14.50
N SER A 63 6.20 -13.72 -13.35
CA SER A 63 5.53 -14.02 -12.07
C SER A 63 4.11 -13.44 -11.99
N MET A 64 3.74 -12.56 -12.92
CA MET A 64 2.40 -11.93 -12.97
C MET A 64 1.38 -12.75 -13.78
N LYS A 65 1.73 -13.92 -14.29
CA LYS A 65 0.83 -14.77 -15.09
C LYS A 65 -0.40 -15.28 -14.32
N HIS A 66 -0.36 -15.24 -13.00
CA HIS A 66 -1.39 -15.78 -12.11
C HIS A 66 -2.31 -14.71 -11.51
N LEU A 67 -2.38 -13.52 -12.11
CA LEU A 67 -3.30 -12.49 -11.66
C LEU A 67 -4.76 -12.93 -11.83
N ILE A 68 -5.58 -12.60 -10.86
CA ILE A 68 -7.01 -12.95 -10.88
C ILE A 68 -7.72 -12.05 -11.91
N LYS A 69 -8.35 -12.64 -12.90
CA LYS A 69 -9.19 -11.94 -13.87
C LYS A 69 -10.62 -11.86 -13.34
N ASN A 70 -11.05 -10.69 -12.91
CA ASN A 70 -12.39 -10.43 -12.41
C ASN A 70 -12.75 -8.95 -12.63
N ALA A 71 -13.98 -8.65 -12.98
CA ALA A 71 -14.44 -7.28 -13.21
C ALA A 71 -14.39 -6.38 -11.96
N SER A 72 -14.36 -6.97 -10.76
CA SER A 72 -14.25 -6.26 -9.49
C SER A 72 -12.80 -6.16 -8.98
N ILE A 73 -11.81 -6.39 -9.84
CA ILE A 73 -10.40 -6.22 -9.51
C ILE A 73 -9.67 -5.49 -10.62
N THR A 74 -8.86 -4.50 -10.25
CA THR A 74 -7.96 -3.79 -11.16
C THR A 74 -6.53 -3.85 -10.64
N TYR A 75 -5.59 -3.70 -11.56
CA TYR A 75 -4.17 -3.72 -11.26
C TYR A 75 -3.49 -2.50 -11.85
N THR A 76 -2.61 -1.91 -11.07
CA THR A 76 -1.58 -1.01 -11.58
C THR A 76 -0.20 -1.61 -11.31
N PHE A 77 0.75 -1.26 -12.16
CA PHE A 77 2.07 -1.88 -12.19
C PHE A 77 3.16 -0.81 -12.12
N GLU A 78 4.15 -1.04 -11.28
CA GLU A 78 5.35 -0.24 -11.16
C GLU A 78 6.56 -1.15 -11.38
N ARG A 79 7.33 -0.88 -12.44
CA ARG A 79 8.54 -1.64 -12.78
C ARG A 79 9.78 -0.89 -12.33
N HIS A 80 10.65 -1.58 -11.61
CA HIS A 80 11.93 -1.07 -11.17
C HIS A 80 13.10 -1.72 -11.90
N PRO A 81 14.19 -0.99 -12.19
CA PRO A 81 15.47 -1.61 -12.55
C PRO A 81 16.01 -2.42 -11.36
N LYS A 82 16.90 -3.38 -11.65
CA LYS A 82 17.43 -4.31 -10.63
C LYS A 82 18.20 -3.63 -9.49
N ASP A 83 18.76 -2.46 -9.73
CA ASP A 83 19.53 -1.65 -8.78
C ASP A 83 18.73 -0.52 -8.13
N PHE A 84 17.43 -0.48 -8.36
CA PHE A 84 16.56 0.60 -7.89
C PHE A 84 16.69 0.90 -6.39
N TYR A 85 16.79 -0.14 -5.57
CA TYR A 85 16.83 0.03 -4.11
C TYR A 85 18.22 0.45 -3.58
N ASP A 86 19.27 0.36 -4.40
CA ASP A 86 20.63 0.76 -4.00
C ASP A 86 20.77 2.25 -3.75
N GLN A 87 19.91 3.06 -4.36
CA GLN A 87 19.86 4.51 -4.14
C GLN A 87 19.49 4.90 -2.71
N PHE A 88 18.81 4.06 -1.95
CA PHE A 88 18.42 4.36 -0.59
C PHE A 88 19.53 4.05 0.39
N GLN A 89 19.69 4.92 1.39
CA GLN A 89 20.59 4.68 2.53
C GLN A 89 19.80 4.15 3.72
N LEU A 90 20.36 3.21 4.47
CA LEU A 90 19.76 2.71 5.70
C LEU A 90 20.24 3.53 6.89
N ASN A 91 19.31 3.92 7.75
CA ASN A 91 19.63 4.50 9.05
C ASN A 91 19.92 3.39 10.08
N LYS A 92 21.14 2.90 10.08
CA LYS A 92 21.58 1.79 10.98
C LYS A 92 21.66 2.20 12.46
N GLU A 93 21.67 3.50 12.75
CA GLU A 93 21.71 4.05 14.11
C GLU A 93 20.30 4.21 14.72
N HIS A 94 19.24 4.13 13.88
CA HIS A 94 17.89 4.27 14.38
C HIS A 94 17.52 3.11 15.34
N PRO A 95 16.92 3.39 16.52
CA PRO A 95 16.64 2.35 17.53
C PRO A 95 15.82 1.16 17.01
N VAL A 96 14.94 1.40 16.02
CA VAL A 96 14.09 0.37 15.39
C VAL A 96 14.88 -0.46 14.37
N PHE A 97 16.00 0.05 13.86
CA PHE A 97 16.81 -0.67 12.86
C PHE A 97 17.32 -2.02 13.37
N ALA A 98 17.74 -2.09 14.64
CA ALA A 98 18.25 -3.32 15.23
C ALA A 98 17.26 -4.51 15.14
N ARG A 99 15.96 -4.22 15.10
CA ARG A 99 14.89 -5.22 14.96
C ARG A 99 14.46 -5.45 13.53
N GLY A 100 14.79 -4.53 12.61
CA GLY A 100 14.33 -4.57 11.22
C GLY A 100 14.70 -5.86 10.50
N PRO A 101 15.98 -6.26 10.44
CA PRO A 101 16.41 -7.50 9.77
C PRO A 101 15.78 -8.76 10.37
N GLU A 102 15.64 -8.83 11.69
CA GLU A 102 15.02 -9.96 12.38
C GLU A 102 13.52 -10.05 12.08
N ILE A 103 12.80 -8.95 12.24
CA ILE A 103 11.34 -8.89 11.97
C ILE A 103 11.03 -9.15 10.51
N CYS A 104 11.84 -8.61 9.59
CA CYS A 104 11.63 -8.78 8.15
C CYS A 104 12.10 -10.13 7.62
N GLY A 105 12.83 -10.92 8.42
CA GLY A 105 13.43 -12.17 7.96
C GLY A 105 14.42 -11.97 6.81
N THR A 106 15.08 -10.82 6.71
CA THR A 106 16.02 -10.51 5.64
C THR A 106 17.46 -10.53 6.17
N LYS A 107 18.40 -10.96 5.31
CA LYS A 107 19.81 -11.14 5.66
C LYS A 107 20.73 -10.08 5.05
N ASN A 108 20.20 -9.24 4.17
CA ASN A 108 21.02 -8.24 3.48
C ASN A 108 20.32 -6.88 3.40
N ASP A 109 21.12 -5.84 3.20
CA ASP A 109 20.66 -4.45 3.13
C ASP A 109 19.74 -4.18 1.94
N TYR A 110 19.96 -4.82 0.80
CA TYR A 110 19.14 -4.66 -0.40
C TYR A 110 17.70 -5.13 -0.16
N ASP A 111 17.53 -6.33 0.36
CA ASP A 111 16.21 -6.88 0.68
C ASP A 111 15.49 -6.04 1.75
N LEU A 112 16.22 -5.51 2.72
CA LEU A 112 15.64 -4.64 3.74
C LEU A 112 15.12 -3.33 3.11
N LYS A 113 15.91 -2.67 2.27
CA LYS A 113 15.53 -1.46 1.54
C LYS A 113 14.30 -1.71 0.67
N ARG A 114 14.30 -2.83 -0.06
CA ARG A 114 13.18 -3.26 -0.88
C ARG A 114 11.91 -3.44 -0.05
N LYS A 115 11.95 -4.14 1.06
CA LYS A 115 10.79 -4.34 1.94
C LYS A 115 10.27 -3.03 2.54
N ILE A 116 11.16 -2.13 2.96
CA ILE A 116 10.79 -0.80 3.45
C ILE A 116 10.06 -0.02 2.36
N TYR A 117 10.57 -0.05 1.11
CA TYR A 117 9.91 0.60 -0.01
C TYR A 117 8.53 -0.01 -0.28
N LEU A 118 8.43 -1.33 -0.40
CA LEU A 118 7.18 -2.03 -0.70
C LEU A 118 6.08 -1.74 0.34
N SER A 119 6.43 -1.69 1.63
CA SER A 119 5.48 -1.35 2.68
C SER A 119 5.01 0.11 2.63
N SER A 120 5.84 1.01 2.11
CA SER A 120 5.60 2.46 2.09
C SER A 120 4.98 2.96 0.77
N ALA A 121 5.19 2.25 -0.34
CA ALA A 121 4.76 2.66 -1.69
C ALA A 121 3.25 2.92 -1.77
N ARG A 122 2.45 2.12 -1.06
CA ARG A 122 0.99 2.30 -0.99
C ARG A 122 0.57 3.69 -0.53
N PHE A 123 1.36 4.35 0.31
CA PHE A 123 1.09 5.70 0.79
C PHE A 123 1.59 6.76 -0.21
N MET A 124 2.75 6.54 -0.80
CA MET A 124 3.33 7.45 -1.78
C MET A 124 2.48 7.60 -3.04
N LEU A 125 1.71 6.55 -3.39
CA LEU A 125 0.95 6.51 -4.62
C LEU A 125 -0.54 6.79 -4.45
N MET A 126 -1.02 6.88 -3.22
CA MET A 126 -2.45 7.00 -2.94
C MET A 126 -3.10 8.21 -3.64
N ASN A 127 -2.43 9.35 -3.67
CA ASN A 127 -2.90 10.56 -4.34
C ASN A 127 -2.84 10.48 -5.87
N LYS A 128 -1.97 9.63 -6.43
CA LYS A 128 -1.83 9.41 -7.88
C LYS A 128 -2.83 8.38 -8.41
N LEU A 129 -3.20 7.39 -7.57
CA LEU A 129 -4.05 6.27 -7.96
C LEU A 129 -5.54 6.57 -7.78
N PHE A 130 -5.90 7.38 -6.78
CA PHE A 130 -7.29 7.55 -6.38
C PHE A 130 -7.74 9.01 -6.42
N ASP A 131 -8.90 9.21 -7.04
CA ASP A 131 -9.62 10.47 -7.03
C ASP A 131 -10.10 10.82 -5.61
N HIS A 132 -10.32 12.10 -5.32
CA HIS A 132 -10.83 12.57 -4.04
C HIS A 132 -12.29 12.15 -3.74
N TYR A 133 -13.04 11.71 -4.75
CA TYR A 133 -14.40 11.16 -4.58
C TYR A 133 -14.42 9.66 -4.31
N GLN A 134 -13.31 8.97 -4.44
CA GLN A 134 -13.26 7.52 -4.22
C GLN A 134 -13.22 7.17 -2.74
N HIS A 135 -13.98 6.12 -2.37
CA HIS A 135 -13.97 5.53 -1.04
C HIS A 135 -12.88 4.45 -1.01
N VAL A 136 -11.76 4.74 -0.37
CA VAL A 136 -10.60 3.83 -0.32
C VAL A 136 -10.37 3.33 1.09
N LEU A 137 -10.18 2.03 1.24
CA LEU A 137 -9.65 1.40 2.45
C LEU A 137 -8.33 0.71 2.08
N GLN A 138 -7.23 1.32 2.47
CA GLN A 138 -5.91 0.73 2.32
C GLN A 138 -5.66 -0.24 3.48
N ILE A 139 -5.20 -1.46 3.15
CA ILE A 139 -4.90 -2.51 4.13
C ILE A 139 -3.59 -3.22 3.75
N ASP A 140 -3.02 -3.99 4.69
CA ASP A 140 -1.87 -4.85 4.41
C ASP A 140 -2.26 -6.05 3.56
N ALA A 141 -1.38 -6.45 2.63
CA ALA A 141 -1.66 -7.51 1.67
C ALA A 141 -1.79 -8.92 2.30
N ASP A 142 -1.31 -9.11 3.53
CA ASP A 142 -1.44 -10.36 4.32
C ASP A 142 -2.73 -10.43 5.14
N GLY A 143 -3.63 -9.48 4.95
CA GLY A 143 -4.97 -9.51 5.53
C GLY A 143 -5.87 -10.59 4.90
N ILE A 144 -6.96 -10.92 5.58
CA ILE A 144 -8.05 -11.77 5.07
C ILE A 144 -9.38 -11.14 5.42
N CYS A 145 -10.25 -10.98 4.43
CA CYS A 145 -11.64 -10.61 4.66
C CYS A 145 -12.42 -11.85 5.15
N ARG A 146 -13.08 -11.74 6.30
CA ARG A 146 -13.79 -12.87 6.92
C ARG A 146 -15.31 -12.74 6.88
N ASN A 147 -15.83 -11.55 6.63
CA ASN A 147 -17.26 -11.26 6.65
C ASN A 147 -17.63 -10.23 5.59
N THR A 148 -18.91 -10.18 5.24
CA THR A 148 -19.49 -9.04 4.53
C THR A 148 -19.46 -7.82 5.43
N PHE A 149 -19.19 -6.67 4.83
CA PHE A 149 -19.39 -5.37 5.46
C PHE A 149 -20.44 -4.57 4.68
N ALA A 150 -21.24 -3.81 5.39
CA ALA A 150 -22.24 -2.98 4.75
C ALA A 150 -21.57 -1.77 4.10
N ILE A 151 -22.01 -1.41 2.89
CA ILE A 151 -21.47 -0.27 2.16
C ILE A 151 -21.66 1.06 2.92
N HIS A 152 -22.69 1.17 3.74
CA HIS A 152 -22.91 2.36 4.55
C HIS A 152 -21.85 2.52 5.66
N ASP A 153 -21.33 1.41 6.21
CA ASP A 153 -20.25 1.45 7.21
C ASP A 153 -18.96 1.93 6.56
N PHE A 154 -18.66 1.41 5.37
CA PHE A 154 -17.52 1.84 4.59
C PHE A 154 -17.60 3.35 4.25
N LYS A 155 -18.77 3.80 3.76
CA LYS A 155 -19.03 5.22 3.48
C LYS A 155 -18.98 6.09 4.73
N ARG A 156 -19.35 5.57 5.90
CA ARG A 156 -19.25 6.29 7.18
C ARG A 156 -17.79 6.52 7.58
N ILE A 157 -16.94 5.50 7.44
CA ILE A 157 -15.50 5.61 7.71
C ILE A 157 -14.87 6.70 6.83
N THR A 158 -15.20 6.72 5.55
CA THR A 158 -14.60 7.65 4.58
C THR A 158 -15.10 9.08 4.64
N ARG A 159 -16.09 9.40 5.49
CA ARG A 159 -16.53 10.80 5.73
C ARG A 159 -15.55 11.62 6.57
N GLN A 160 -14.69 10.98 7.33
CA GLN A 160 -13.64 11.65 8.09
C GLN A 160 -12.48 12.02 7.16
N PRO A 161 -11.67 13.04 7.47
CA PRO A 161 -10.45 13.34 6.70
C PRO A 161 -9.51 12.13 6.58
N CYS A 162 -9.41 11.36 7.65
CA CYS A 162 -8.75 10.07 7.69
C CYS A 162 -9.34 9.20 8.79
N ALA A 163 -9.43 7.90 8.55
CA ALA A 163 -9.69 6.90 9.57
C ALA A 163 -8.54 5.89 9.60
N MET A 164 -8.00 5.64 10.78
CA MET A 164 -6.90 4.70 11.01
C MET A 164 -7.28 3.71 12.10
N ARG A 165 -6.71 2.51 12.03
CA ARG A 165 -6.85 1.53 13.10
C ARG A 165 -6.16 2.06 14.35
N LYS A 166 -6.91 2.20 15.44
CA LYS A 166 -6.35 2.57 16.75
C LYS A 166 -5.63 1.34 17.34
N PRO A 167 -4.33 1.42 17.65
CA PRO A 167 -3.61 0.37 18.35
C PRO A 167 -4.01 0.34 19.83
N LYS A 168 -3.59 -0.71 20.53
CA LYS A 168 -3.71 -0.77 22.00
C LYS A 168 -2.78 0.24 22.67
N ASP A 169 -1.60 0.46 22.10
CA ASP A 169 -0.66 1.48 22.53
C ASP A 169 -0.99 2.81 21.80
N PRO A 170 -1.36 3.88 22.51
CA PRO A 170 -1.71 5.15 21.91
C PRO A 170 -0.50 5.92 21.33
N SER A 171 0.72 5.52 21.60
CA SER A 171 1.94 6.15 21.08
C SER A 171 2.33 5.67 19.67
N VAL A 172 1.68 4.65 19.15
CA VAL A 172 1.98 4.05 17.85
C VAL A 172 0.75 3.99 16.97
N TYR A 173 0.85 4.46 15.73
CA TYR A 173 -0.17 4.24 14.72
C TYR A 173 0.13 2.98 13.92
N ILE A 174 -0.92 2.20 13.62
CA ILE A 174 -0.76 0.99 12.82
C ILE A 174 -1.09 1.32 11.37
N ALA A 175 -0.07 1.36 10.53
CA ALA A 175 -0.18 1.61 9.09
C ALA A 175 -0.96 0.52 8.32
N SER A 176 -1.36 -0.56 8.99
CA SER A 176 -2.00 -1.71 8.37
C SER A 176 -3.43 -1.48 7.86
N CYS A 177 -4.09 -0.40 8.30
CA CYS A 177 -5.46 -0.13 7.89
C CYS A 177 -5.73 1.37 7.95
N ILE A 178 -5.78 2.01 6.77
CA ILE A 178 -6.00 3.46 6.63
C ILE A 178 -7.08 3.70 5.59
N SER A 179 -8.01 4.56 5.92
CA SER A 179 -9.01 5.08 4.98
C SER A 179 -8.90 6.59 4.91
N PRO A 180 -8.29 7.15 3.87
CA PRO A 180 -8.39 8.58 3.61
C PRO A 180 -9.85 8.93 3.27
N GLY A 181 -10.30 10.06 3.76
CA GLY A 181 -11.65 10.56 3.51
C GLY A 181 -11.88 10.92 2.05
N ILE A 182 -13.15 11.14 1.72
CA ILE A 182 -13.57 11.73 0.45
C ILE A 182 -13.63 13.27 0.55
N GLY A 183 -13.64 13.94 -0.61
CA GLY A 183 -13.68 15.39 -0.67
C GLY A 183 -12.32 16.05 -0.47
N SER A 184 -12.31 17.38 -0.30
CA SER A 184 -11.09 18.18 -0.23
C SER A 184 -10.17 17.75 0.92
N ALA A 185 -10.71 17.60 2.13
CA ALA A 185 -9.92 17.22 3.30
C ALA A 185 -9.27 15.83 3.16
N GLY A 186 -9.97 14.87 2.57
CA GLY A 186 -9.39 13.55 2.27
C GLY A 186 -8.34 13.61 1.16
N SER A 187 -8.53 14.48 0.17
CA SER A 187 -7.55 14.71 -0.90
C SER A 187 -6.29 15.39 -0.37
N GLU A 188 -6.43 16.38 0.50
CA GLU A 188 -5.30 17.04 1.19
C GLU A 188 -4.53 16.02 2.03
N PHE A 189 -5.22 15.20 2.83
CA PHE A 189 -4.59 14.15 3.61
C PHE A 189 -3.80 13.18 2.74
N LYS A 190 -4.37 12.68 1.64
CA LYS A 190 -3.66 11.77 0.72
C LYS A 190 -2.40 12.42 0.16
N THR A 191 -2.49 13.69 -0.23
CA THR A 191 -1.38 14.44 -0.82
C THR A 191 -0.29 14.71 0.22
N GLU A 192 -0.68 15.16 1.41
CA GLU A 192 0.27 15.42 2.49
C GLU A 192 0.99 14.14 2.93
N LEU A 193 0.26 13.04 3.09
CA LEU A 193 0.85 11.75 3.43
C LEU A 193 1.84 11.27 2.37
N ALA A 194 1.47 11.35 1.09
CA ALA A 194 2.36 10.99 -0.01
C ALA A 194 3.62 11.85 -0.02
N ASN A 195 3.50 13.17 0.15
CA ASN A 195 4.64 14.09 0.18
C ASN A 195 5.56 13.82 1.38
N LYS A 196 4.99 13.64 2.57
CA LYS A 196 5.78 13.31 3.78
C LYS A 196 6.52 11.98 3.62
N MET A 197 5.88 10.98 3.03
CA MET A 197 6.52 9.69 2.76
C MET A 197 7.67 9.83 1.76
N ILE A 198 7.45 10.54 0.65
CA ILE A 198 8.49 10.83 -0.35
C ILE A 198 9.67 11.59 0.29
N ASP A 199 9.38 12.58 1.15
CA ASP A 199 10.43 13.33 1.85
C ASP A 199 11.20 12.49 2.87
N ALA A 200 10.53 11.54 3.52
CA ALA A 200 11.20 10.58 4.40
C ALA A 200 12.19 9.70 3.62
N PHE A 201 11.89 9.31 2.39
CA PHE A 201 12.78 8.52 1.54
C PHE A 201 13.96 9.32 0.94
N LYS A 202 13.97 10.64 1.06
CA LYS A 202 15.16 11.48 0.73
C LYS A 202 16.23 11.43 1.83
N LYS A 203 15.92 10.85 2.98
CA LYS A 203 16.79 10.66 4.15
C LYS A 203 17.13 9.19 4.32
N PRO A 204 18.09 8.83 5.18
CA PRO A 204 18.33 7.43 5.50
C PRO A 204 17.07 6.75 6.06
N ILE A 205 16.63 5.68 5.38
CA ILE A 205 15.40 4.94 5.68
C ILE A 205 15.62 3.87 6.75
N TYR A 206 14.54 3.48 7.45
CA TYR A 206 14.55 2.45 8.48
C TYR A 206 13.22 1.70 8.49
N TRP A 207 13.21 0.52 9.09
CA TRP A 207 11.99 -0.26 9.23
C TRP A 207 10.93 0.49 10.06
N PHE A 208 9.67 0.40 9.68
CA PHE A 208 8.55 1.16 10.25
C PHE A 208 8.53 2.67 9.93
N ILE A 209 9.30 3.14 8.95
CA ILE A 209 9.25 4.55 8.52
C ILE A 209 7.82 4.99 8.17
N ASP A 210 7.03 4.09 7.58
CA ASP A 210 5.63 4.29 7.24
C ASP A 210 4.73 4.57 8.46
N GLN A 211 5.05 3.98 9.61
CA GLN A 211 4.32 4.22 10.86
C GLN A 211 4.75 5.51 11.57
N HIS A 212 5.97 5.97 11.34
CA HIS A 212 6.47 7.22 11.93
C HIS A 212 6.10 8.46 11.12
N VAL A 213 5.75 8.29 9.85
CA VAL A 213 5.28 9.39 8.98
C VAL A 213 3.80 9.71 9.23
N LEU A 214 3.02 8.74 9.68
CA LEU A 214 1.59 8.88 10.04
C LEU A 214 1.43 9.65 11.34
#